data_c9e81d92d730cc863417df1790bd41a5
#
_entry.id   c9e81d92d730cc863417df1790bd41a5
#
_cell.length_a   1.000
_cell.length_b   1.000
_cell.length_c   1.000
_cell.angle_alpha   90.00
_cell.angle_beta   90.00
_cell.angle_gamma   90.00
#
_symmetry.space_group_name_H-M   'P 1'
#
loop_
_entity.id
_entity.type
_entity.pdbx_description
1 polymer ?
#
loop_
_entity_poly.entity_id
_entity_poly.type
_entity_poly.pdbx_seq_one_letter_code
_entity_poly.pdbx_strand_id
1 'polypeptide(L)'
;GSEMCIRDRSSPRLNVYSDQIVWGRSPVRIDMAGGWTDTPPYSLFAGGSVVNIAIELNGQPPLQVYIKPCAEHRIVLRSIDMGAMEVVNTFEELQSYCMIGSPFSIPKAALALAGFVPAFSETAYPSLEKQLEAFGTGIEITLLSAIPAGSGLGTSSILASTVLGSLSDFCGLMWDKNEICRRTLALEQLLTTGGGWQDQYGGVL
;
A
#
# COMPACT_ATOMS: atom_id res chain seq x y z
N GLY A 1 11.24 -22.75 -0.53
CA GLY A 1 11.73 -21.89 0.51
C GLY A 1 11.93 -20.50 -0.05
N SER A 2 11.04 -19.60 0.26
CA SER A 2 11.13 -18.21 -0.18
C SER A 2 12.26 -17.54 0.60
N GLU A 3 13.38 -17.33 -0.04
CA GLU A 3 14.29 -16.24 0.33
C GLU A 3 13.56 -14.91 0.01
N MET A 4 12.68 -14.49 0.88
CA MET A 4 12.38 -13.07 1.00
C MET A 4 13.66 -12.45 1.55
N CYS A 5 14.46 -11.94 0.61
CA CYS A 5 15.82 -11.51 0.87
C CYS A 5 15.84 -10.35 1.87
N ILE A 6 16.88 -10.30 2.68
CA ILE A 6 17.34 -9.16 3.49
C ILE A 6 17.24 -7.80 2.74
N ARG A 7 17.18 -7.80 1.41
CA ARG A 7 16.95 -6.63 0.54
C ARG A 7 15.57 -5.97 0.67
N ASP A 8 14.59 -6.65 1.26
CA ASP A 8 13.23 -6.12 1.38
C ASP A 8 12.97 -5.42 2.73
N ARG A 9 13.94 -5.37 3.61
CA ARG A 9 13.86 -4.63 4.87
C ARG A 9 13.99 -3.14 4.63
N SER A 10 13.27 -2.38 5.44
CA SER A 10 13.21 -0.92 5.36
C SER A 10 13.51 -0.28 6.72
N SER A 11 14.04 0.92 6.67
CA SER A 11 14.32 1.73 7.86
C SER A 11 13.55 3.06 7.73
N PRO A 12 12.27 3.09 8.13
CA PRO A 12 11.46 4.29 8.00
C PRO A 12 11.99 5.42 8.89
N ARG A 13 12.02 6.63 8.34
CA ARG A 13 12.41 7.86 9.04
C ARG A 13 11.37 8.92 8.76
N LEU A 14 10.92 9.62 9.79
CA LEU A 14 9.94 10.69 9.61
C LEU A 14 10.49 11.77 8.66
N ASN A 15 9.79 12.02 7.57
CA ASN A 15 10.19 12.95 6.51
C ASN A 15 9.20 14.12 6.33
N VAL A 16 8.34 14.35 7.29
CA VAL A 16 7.35 15.43 7.30
C VAL A 16 7.36 16.17 8.61
N TYR A 17 6.94 17.43 8.61
CA TYR A 17 6.70 18.19 9.85
C TYR A 17 5.35 17.82 10.45
N SER A 18 5.15 18.18 11.73
CA SER A 18 3.96 17.81 12.51
C SER A 18 2.63 18.33 11.97
N ASP A 19 2.67 19.38 11.15
CA ASP A 19 1.52 20.01 10.49
C ASP A 19 1.38 19.64 9.00
N GLN A 20 2.24 18.79 8.49
CA GLN A 20 2.21 18.36 7.10
C GLN A 20 1.40 17.08 6.89
N ILE A 21 0.77 17.01 5.73
CA ILE A 21 0.02 15.84 5.25
C ILE A 21 0.62 15.40 3.92
N VAL A 22 0.89 14.11 3.78
CA VAL A 22 1.17 13.50 2.49
C VAL A 22 -0.18 13.14 1.84
N TRP A 23 -0.40 13.60 0.63
CA TRP A 23 -1.61 13.34 -0.13
C TRP A 23 -1.29 12.58 -1.42
N GLY A 24 -1.50 11.26 -1.40
CA GLY A 24 -1.41 10.41 -2.57
C GLY A 24 -2.72 10.36 -3.33
N ARG A 25 -2.64 10.41 -4.66
CA ARG A 25 -3.79 10.33 -5.56
C ARG A 25 -3.45 9.49 -6.77
N SER A 26 -4.39 8.64 -7.19
CA SER A 26 -4.21 7.81 -8.39
C SER A 26 -5.48 7.69 -9.21
N PRO A 27 -5.36 7.61 -10.55
CA PRO A 27 -6.45 7.22 -11.42
C PRO A 27 -6.82 5.75 -11.17
N VAL A 28 -7.89 5.29 -11.80
CA VAL A 28 -8.13 3.88 -12.05
C VAL A 28 -7.85 3.57 -13.53
N ARG A 29 -7.89 2.31 -13.91
CA ARG A 29 -7.60 1.89 -15.29
C ARG A 29 -8.75 1.13 -15.91
N ILE A 30 -8.93 1.27 -17.21
CA ILE A 30 -9.77 0.39 -18.03
C ILE A 30 -8.83 -0.48 -18.87
N ASP A 31 -9.05 -1.78 -18.81
CA ASP A 31 -8.39 -2.74 -19.68
C ASP A 31 -9.06 -2.71 -21.06
N MET A 32 -8.29 -2.29 -22.06
CA MET A 32 -8.76 -2.19 -23.44
C MET A 32 -8.53 -3.48 -24.22
N ALA A 33 -7.46 -4.19 -23.93
CA ALA A 33 -7.10 -5.45 -24.58
C ALA A 33 -6.01 -6.19 -23.80
N GLY A 34 -6.05 -7.51 -23.83
CA GLY A 34 -5.00 -8.37 -23.32
C GLY A 34 -5.04 -8.62 -21.82
N GLY A 35 -6.08 -8.21 -21.11
CA GLY A 35 -6.22 -8.45 -19.68
C GLY A 35 -6.10 -9.95 -19.34
N TRP A 36 -5.55 -10.24 -18.18
CA TRP A 36 -5.19 -11.56 -17.66
C TRP A 36 -4.02 -12.26 -18.38
N THR A 37 -3.51 -11.75 -19.51
CA THR A 37 -2.30 -12.32 -20.13
C THR A 37 -1.04 -12.07 -19.28
N ASP A 38 -1.08 -11.08 -18.40
CA ASP A 38 -0.05 -10.71 -17.45
C ASP A 38 -0.05 -11.59 -16.19
N THR A 39 -1.07 -12.44 -16.02
CA THR A 39 -1.24 -13.24 -14.80
C THR A 39 -0.59 -14.63 -14.95
N PRO A 40 0.16 -15.11 -13.94
CA PRO A 40 0.67 -16.47 -13.91
C PRO A 40 -0.48 -17.53 -13.92
N PRO A 41 -0.30 -18.69 -14.55
CA PRO A 41 0.93 -19.17 -15.18
C PRO A 41 1.15 -18.69 -16.63
N TYR A 42 0.15 -18.08 -17.28
CA TYR A 42 0.23 -17.71 -18.69
C TYR A 42 1.42 -16.76 -18.97
N SER A 43 1.59 -15.72 -18.17
CA SER A 43 2.66 -14.74 -18.33
C SER A 43 4.07 -15.34 -18.21
N LEU A 44 4.21 -16.46 -17.50
CA LEU A 44 5.51 -17.14 -17.30
C LEU A 44 5.91 -17.95 -18.56
N PHE A 45 4.95 -18.41 -19.35
CA PHE A 45 5.21 -19.27 -20.52
C PHE A 45 5.14 -18.53 -21.84
N ALA A 46 4.22 -17.59 -21.97
CA ALA A 46 3.93 -16.91 -23.23
C ALA A 46 4.26 -15.40 -23.22
N GLY A 47 4.61 -14.88 -22.06
CA GLY A 47 4.64 -13.44 -21.85
C GLY A 47 3.24 -12.85 -21.77
N GLY A 48 3.12 -11.60 -21.32
CA GLY A 48 1.85 -10.89 -21.27
C GLY A 48 1.95 -9.54 -21.98
N SER A 49 0.88 -9.14 -22.66
CA SER A 49 0.77 -7.81 -23.26
C SER A 49 -0.62 -7.27 -22.97
N VAL A 50 -0.67 -6.16 -22.25
CA VAL A 50 -1.92 -5.51 -21.86
C VAL A 50 -1.92 -4.07 -22.37
N VAL A 51 -3.05 -3.63 -22.90
CA VAL A 51 -3.31 -2.24 -23.24
C VAL A 51 -4.39 -1.71 -22.32
N ASN A 52 -4.04 -0.74 -21.50
CA ASN A 52 -4.98 -0.10 -20.61
C ASN A 52 -4.92 1.44 -20.71
N ILE A 53 -5.95 2.09 -20.22
CA ILE A 53 -6.06 3.55 -20.18
C ILE A 53 -6.35 3.95 -18.74
N ALA A 54 -5.54 4.88 -18.23
CA ALA A 54 -5.80 5.54 -16.94
C ALA A 54 -6.99 6.50 -17.09
N ILE A 55 -7.91 6.48 -16.15
CA ILE A 55 -9.09 7.34 -16.13
C ILE A 55 -9.28 8.04 -14.79
N GLU A 56 -9.82 9.23 -14.86
CA GLU A 56 -10.25 10.01 -13.70
C GLU A 56 -11.76 10.23 -13.74
N LEU A 57 -12.39 10.49 -12.60
CA LEU A 57 -13.79 10.82 -12.50
C LEU A 57 -13.94 12.35 -12.49
N ASN A 58 -14.50 12.90 -13.58
CA ASN A 58 -14.67 14.34 -13.74
C ASN A 58 -13.38 15.15 -13.47
N GLY A 59 -12.24 14.66 -13.96
CA GLY A 59 -10.94 15.28 -13.75
C GLY A 59 -10.38 15.15 -12.32
N GLN A 60 -10.92 14.22 -11.52
CA GLN A 60 -10.46 13.93 -10.17
C GLN A 60 -9.99 12.48 -10.06
N PRO A 61 -8.78 12.23 -9.54
CA PRO A 61 -8.33 10.89 -9.23
C PRO A 61 -9.23 10.23 -8.18
N PRO A 62 -9.84 9.07 -8.49
CA PRO A 62 -10.85 8.47 -7.61
C PRO A 62 -10.27 7.76 -6.39
N LEU A 63 -8.97 7.45 -6.38
CA LEU A 63 -8.28 6.82 -5.27
C LEU A 63 -7.40 7.85 -4.57
N GLN A 64 -7.63 8.07 -3.29
CA GLN A 64 -6.90 9.06 -2.50
C GLN A 64 -6.47 8.49 -1.16
N VAL A 65 -5.28 8.86 -0.74
CA VAL A 65 -4.66 8.47 0.53
C VAL A 65 -4.11 9.70 1.21
N TYR A 66 -4.45 9.89 2.48
CA TYR A 66 -3.92 10.96 3.31
C TYR A 66 -3.12 10.33 4.45
N ILE A 67 -1.88 10.72 4.63
CA ILE A 67 -1.03 10.29 5.74
C ILE A 67 -0.55 11.51 6.51
N LYS A 68 -0.77 11.51 7.81
CA LYS A 68 -0.33 12.59 8.69
C LYS A 68 0.26 12.05 10.01
N PRO A 69 1.10 12.84 10.68
CA PRO A 69 1.54 12.54 12.03
C PRO A 69 0.35 12.47 13.01
N CYS A 70 0.47 11.61 14.00
CA CYS A 70 -0.47 11.47 15.10
C CYS A 70 0.27 11.68 16.43
N ALA A 71 -0.26 12.49 17.32
CA ALA A 71 0.41 12.81 18.58
C ALA A 71 0.65 11.60 19.49
N GLU A 72 -0.23 10.60 19.41
CA GLU A 72 -0.07 9.36 20.16
C GLU A 72 0.74 8.36 19.35
N HIS A 73 1.64 7.59 20.00
CA HIS A 73 2.49 6.58 19.35
C HIS A 73 1.71 5.32 19.04
N ARG A 74 0.73 5.45 18.13
CA ARG A 74 -0.11 4.39 17.60
C ARG A 74 -0.41 4.65 16.13
N ILE A 75 -1.01 3.68 15.45
CA ILE A 75 -1.45 3.81 14.07
C ILE A 75 -2.97 3.90 14.06
N VAL A 76 -3.50 4.90 13.37
CA VAL A 76 -4.95 5.07 13.17
C VAL A 76 -5.26 4.91 11.67
N LEU A 77 -6.14 3.98 11.35
CA LEU A 77 -6.57 3.70 9.98
C LEU A 77 -8.04 4.12 9.83
N ARG A 78 -8.34 4.88 8.77
CA ARG A 78 -9.68 5.34 8.45
C ARG A 78 -10.01 5.03 6.99
N SER A 79 -11.26 4.67 6.73
CA SER A 79 -11.83 4.56 5.38
C SER A 79 -13.06 5.44 5.32
N ILE A 80 -13.03 6.48 4.46
CA ILE A 80 -14.13 7.44 4.33
C ILE A 80 -15.33 6.76 3.65
N ASP A 81 -15.09 6.06 2.55
CA ASP A 81 -16.12 5.39 1.76
C ASP A 81 -16.81 4.24 2.52
N MET A 82 -16.10 3.56 3.41
CA MET A 82 -16.67 2.48 4.23
C MET A 82 -17.16 2.95 5.61
N GLY A 83 -16.88 4.18 5.99
CA GLY A 83 -17.21 4.70 7.32
C GLY A 83 -16.54 3.93 8.46
N ALA A 84 -15.38 3.32 8.20
CA ALA A 84 -14.68 2.45 9.15
C ALA A 84 -13.46 3.14 9.75
N MET A 85 -13.12 2.76 10.97
CA MET A 85 -11.90 3.19 11.67
C MET A 85 -11.35 2.04 12.50
N GLU A 86 -10.03 1.90 12.51
CA GLU A 86 -9.31 0.96 13.36
C GLU A 86 -8.09 1.62 13.97
N VAL A 87 -7.80 1.29 15.22
CA VAL A 87 -6.58 1.70 15.94
C VAL A 87 -5.71 0.48 16.12
N VAL A 88 -4.45 0.60 15.73
CA VAL A 88 -3.44 -0.45 15.80
C VAL A 88 -2.37 -0.04 16.80
N ASN A 89 -2.19 -0.82 17.86
CA ASN A 89 -1.27 -0.54 18.96
C ASN A 89 -0.12 -1.56 19.04
N THR A 90 -0.27 -2.73 18.41
CA THR A 90 0.69 -3.84 18.53
C THR A 90 1.14 -4.37 17.16
N PHE A 91 2.28 -5.06 17.15
CA PHE A 91 2.73 -5.74 15.94
C PHE A 91 1.76 -6.82 15.47
N GLU A 92 1.13 -7.54 16.39
CA GLU A 92 0.16 -8.59 16.11
C GLU A 92 -1.07 -8.01 15.40
N GLU A 93 -1.59 -6.88 15.88
CA GLU A 93 -2.69 -6.17 15.23
C GLU A 93 -2.29 -5.66 13.85
N LEU A 94 -1.06 -5.16 13.67
CA LEU A 94 -0.56 -4.72 12.38
C LEU A 94 -0.36 -5.89 11.42
N GLN A 95 0.09 -7.04 11.90
CA GLN A 95 0.30 -8.25 11.10
C GLN A 95 -1.00 -8.99 10.72
N SER A 96 -2.14 -8.58 11.27
CA SER A 96 -3.45 -9.17 10.95
C SER A 96 -4.01 -8.77 9.58
N TYR A 97 -3.14 -8.39 8.63
CA TYR A 97 -3.55 -7.98 7.28
C TYR A 97 -4.19 -9.10 6.44
N CYS A 98 -4.01 -10.35 6.81
CA CYS A 98 -4.66 -11.50 6.15
C CYS A 98 -6.10 -11.78 6.64
N MET A 99 -6.65 -11.00 7.56
CA MET A 99 -8.03 -11.19 8.04
C MET A 99 -9.03 -10.92 6.91
N ILE A 100 -9.81 -11.95 6.58
CA ILE A 100 -10.85 -11.87 5.56
C ILE A 100 -11.90 -10.83 5.98
N GLY A 101 -12.23 -9.92 5.07
CA GLY A 101 -13.25 -8.88 5.28
C GLY A 101 -12.76 -7.64 6.05
N SER A 102 -11.47 -7.55 6.42
CA SER A 102 -10.93 -6.32 6.99
C SER A 102 -10.78 -5.24 5.91
N PRO A 103 -11.34 -4.03 6.11
CA PRO A 103 -11.17 -2.91 5.19
C PRO A 103 -9.75 -2.35 5.20
N PHE A 104 -8.91 -2.77 6.15
CA PHE A 104 -7.58 -2.22 6.39
C PHE A 104 -6.43 -3.19 6.08
N SER A 105 -6.69 -4.30 5.39
CA SER A 105 -5.66 -5.25 4.97
C SER A 105 -4.56 -4.57 4.14
N ILE A 106 -4.93 -3.72 3.17
CA ILE A 106 -3.98 -3.00 2.31
C ILE A 106 -3.06 -2.06 3.10
N PRO A 107 -3.57 -1.10 3.90
CA PRO A 107 -2.69 -0.20 4.64
C PRO A 107 -1.85 -0.93 5.71
N LYS A 108 -2.37 -1.99 6.34
CA LYS A 108 -1.58 -2.81 7.26
C LYS A 108 -0.42 -3.52 6.57
N ALA A 109 -0.67 -4.16 5.43
CA ALA A 109 0.39 -4.82 4.66
C ALA A 109 1.41 -3.81 4.10
N ALA A 110 0.95 -2.62 3.68
CA ALA A 110 1.85 -1.55 3.23
C ALA A 110 2.75 -1.02 4.36
N LEU A 111 2.21 -0.80 5.56
CA LEU A 111 2.98 -0.44 6.75
C LEU A 111 3.99 -1.53 7.13
N ALA A 112 3.60 -2.80 7.02
CA ALA A 112 4.52 -3.91 7.24
C ALA A 112 5.72 -3.82 6.28
N LEU A 113 5.48 -3.66 4.97
CA LEU A 113 6.53 -3.52 3.94
C LEU A 113 7.35 -2.23 4.10
N ALA A 114 6.77 -1.18 4.68
CA ALA A 114 7.49 0.05 5.01
C ALA A 114 8.44 -0.12 6.21
N GLY A 115 8.43 -1.27 6.89
CA GLY A 115 9.35 -1.60 7.97
C GLY A 115 8.77 -1.45 9.38
N PHE A 116 7.44 -1.32 9.54
CA PHE A 116 6.79 -1.21 10.85
C PHE A 116 6.46 -2.55 11.50
N VAL A 117 6.99 -3.66 10.99
CA VAL A 117 6.92 -4.96 11.64
C VAL A 117 8.31 -5.61 11.69
N PRO A 118 8.60 -6.48 12.67
CA PRO A 118 9.94 -7.05 12.85
C PRO A 118 10.48 -7.78 11.62
N ALA A 119 9.60 -8.43 10.83
CA ALA A 119 10.00 -9.17 9.65
C ALA A 119 10.60 -8.29 8.54
N PHE A 120 10.16 -7.05 8.41
CA PHE A 120 10.56 -6.11 7.37
C PHE A 120 11.34 -4.90 7.88
N SER A 121 11.61 -4.82 9.19
CA SER A 121 12.41 -3.77 9.80
C SER A 121 13.91 -4.12 9.78
N GLU A 122 14.76 -3.15 9.47
CA GLU A 122 16.21 -3.27 9.64
C GLU A 122 16.61 -3.26 11.11
N THR A 123 15.83 -2.59 11.96
CA THR A 123 16.08 -2.46 13.40
C THR A 123 15.03 -3.22 14.19
N ALA A 124 15.46 -3.96 15.21
CA ALA A 124 14.56 -4.65 16.12
C ALA A 124 14.04 -3.70 17.20
N TYR A 125 12.73 -3.71 17.42
CA TYR A 125 12.05 -2.95 18.47
C TYR A 125 11.24 -3.90 19.36
N PRO A 126 11.13 -3.63 20.67
CA PRO A 126 10.39 -4.51 21.60
C PRO A 126 8.87 -4.43 21.41
N SER A 127 8.36 -3.32 20.86
CA SER A 127 6.93 -3.11 20.57
C SER A 127 6.73 -2.09 19.46
N LEU A 128 5.53 -2.07 18.85
CA LEU A 128 5.15 -1.06 17.87
C LEU A 128 5.20 0.36 18.46
N GLU A 129 4.75 0.53 19.70
CA GLU A 129 4.82 1.82 20.42
C GLU A 129 6.27 2.32 20.50
N LYS A 130 7.21 1.45 20.88
CA LYS A 130 8.65 1.84 20.96
C LYS A 130 9.25 2.13 19.59
N GLN A 131 8.79 1.45 18.55
CA GLN A 131 9.19 1.79 17.19
C GLN A 131 8.67 3.15 16.76
N LEU A 132 7.42 3.49 17.08
CA LEU A 132 6.81 4.78 16.76
C LEU A 132 7.40 5.91 17.61
N GLU A 133 7.78 5.67 18.88
CA GLU A 133 8.56 6.61 19.67
C GLU A 133 9.91 6.92 19.00
N ALA A 134 10.63 5.90 18.55
CA ALA A 134 11.89 6.07 17.83
C ALA A 134 11.71 6.73 16.45
N PHE A 135 10.59 6.48 15.78
CA PHE A 135 10.20 7.13 14.53
C PHE A 135 9.86 8.61 14.74
N GLY A 136 9.36 8.98 15.93
CA GLY A 136 9.10 10.35 16.37
C GLY A 136 7.63 10.76 16.38
N THR A 137 6.72 9.91 15.92
CA THR A 137 5.28 10.19 15.89
C THR A 137 4.47 8.91 15.68
N GLY A 138 3.18 8.94 15.99
CA GLY A 138 2.22 7.97 15.45
C GLY A 138 1.85 8.29 14.01
N ILE A 139 1.06 7.44 13.39
CA ILE A 139 0.69 7.54 11.96
C ILE A 139 -0.82 7.46 11.84
N GLU A 140 -1.42 8.43 11.15
CA GLU A 140 -2.82 8.34 10.75
C GLU A 140 -2.91 8.23 9.22
N ILE A 141 -3.56 7.16 8.73
CA ILE A 141 -3.79 6.90 7.31
C ILE A 141 -5.29 6.95 7.06
N THR A 142 -5.71 7.83 6.16
CA THR A 142 -7.10 7.92 5.71
C THR A 142 -7.19 7.53 4.23
N LEU A 143 -8.08 6.60 3.93
CA LEU A 143 -8.34 6.09 2.59
C LEU A 143 -9.67 6.63 2.07
N LEU A 144 -9.70 6.97 0.79
CA LEU A 144 -10.91 7.27 0.03
C LEU A 144 -10.87 6.54 -1.31
N SER A 145 -11.88 5.71 -1.55
CA SER A 145 -12.12 5.10 -2.86
C SER A 145 -13.50 5.54 -3.37
N ALA A 146 -13.51 6.33 -4.42
CA ALA A 146 -14.75 6.71 -5.10
C ALA A 146 -15.26 5.64 -6.07
N ILE A 147 -14.55 4.50 -6.15
CA ILE A 147 -14.87 3.36 -7.02
C ILE A 147 -15.18 2.16 -6.13
N PRO A 148 -16.29 1.47 -6.34
CA PRO A 148 -16.62 0.26 -5.59
C PRO A 148 -15.57 -0.83 -5.75
N ALA A 149 -15.29 -1.57 -4.68
CA ALA A 149 -14.48 -2.78 -4.74
C ALA A 149 -15.11 -3.79 -5.72
N GLY A 150 -14.27 -4.53 -6.44
CA GLY A 150 -14.73 -5.51 -7.42
C GLY A 150 -15.23 -4.93 -8.75
N SER A 151 -15.03 -3.65 -9.01
CA SER A 151 -15.40 -2.99 -10.26
C SER A 151 -14.62 -3.45 -11.50
N GLY A 152 -13.54 -4.20 -11.33
CA GLY A 152 -12.64 -4.60 -12.42
C GLY A 152 -11.70 -3.49 -12.91
N LEU A 153 -11.66 -2.35 -12.24
CA LEU A 153 -10.86 -1.17 -12.61
C LEU A 153 -9.48 -1.12 -11.94
N GLY A 154 -9.00 -2.23 -11.38
CA GLY A 154 -7.71 -2.33 -10.71
C GLY A 154 -7.65 -1.63 -9.34
N THR A 155 -8.80 -1.33 -8.74
CA THR A 155 -8.93 -0.48 -7.56
C THR A 155 -8.03 -0.92 -6.40
N SER A 156 -7.99 -2.20 -6.06
CA SER A 156 -7.21 -2.70 -4.91
C SER A 156 -5.70 -2.53 -5.12
N SER A 157 -5.20 -2.92 -6.28
CA SER A 157 -3.76 -2.85 -6.60
C SER A 157 -3.29 -1.40 -6.73
N ILE A 158 -4.09 -0.54 -7.35
CA ILE A 158 -3.75 0.88 -7.50
C ILE A 158 -3.84 1.58 -6.14
N LEU A 159 -4.83 1.25 -5.30
CA LEU A 159 -4.89 1.78 -3.93
C LEU A 159 -3.66 1.35 -3.12
N ALA A 160 -3.24 0.09 -3.23
CA ALA A 160 -2.03 -0.40 -2.58
C ALA A 160 -0.78 0.37 -3.03
N SER A 161 -0.64 0.61 -4.34
CA SER A 161 0.45 1.42 -4.89
C SER A 161 0.42 2.87 -4.38
N THR A 162 -0.77 3.45 -4.28
CA THR A 162 -0.97 4.82 -3.76
C THR A 162 -0.57 4.90 -2.28
N VAL A 163 -0.96 3.92 -1.48
CA VAL A 163 -0.56 3.83 -0.06
C VAL A 163 0.96 3.68 0.07
N LEU A 164 1.58 2.78 -0.71
CA LEU A 164 3.03 2.54 -0.68
C LEU A 164 3.81 3.79 -1.11
N GLY A 165 3.38 4.46 -2.18
CA GLY A 165 3.99 5.72 -2.62
C GLY A 165 3.89 6.82 -1.57
N SER A 166 2.72 6.98 -0.97
CA SER A 166 2.50 7.95 0.11
C SER A 166 3.32 7.63 1.36
N LEU A 167 3.46 6.35 1.72
CA LEU A 167 4.32 5.91 2.82
C LEU A 167 5.80 6.13 2.49
N SER A 168 6.22 5.93 1.24
CA SER A 168 7.59 6.22 0.82
C SER A 168 7.96 7.68 1.08
N ASP A 169 7.08 8.60 0.73
CA ASP A 169 7.29 10.03 0.97
C ASP A 169 7.24 10.37 2.47
N PHE A 170 6.25 9.86 3.17
CA PHE A 170 6.07 10.10 4.61
C PHE A 170 7.22 9.56 5.45
N CYS A 171 7.73 8.39 5.10
CA CYS A 171 8.79 7.67 5.81
C CYS A 171 10.19 7.86 5.23
N GLY A 172 10.37 8.71 4.22
CA GLY A 172 11.67 8.98 3.60
C GLY A 172 12.34 7.74 3.01
N LEU A 173 11.57 6.80 2.45
CA LEU A 173 12.07 5.53 1.92
C LEU A 173 12.66 5.66 0.51
N MET A 174 12.34 6.75 -0.20
CA MET A 174 12.86 7.10 -1.51
C MET A 174 12.62 6.00 -2.58
N TRP A 175 11.50 5.31 -2.51
CA TRP A 175 11.14 4.31 -3.52
C TRP A 175 10.76 5.00 -4.82
N ASP A 176 11.38 4.59 -5.90
CA ASP A 176 10.97 5.00 -7.24
C ASP A 176 9.70 4.24 -7.70
N LYS A 177 9.15 4.62 -8.84
CA LYS A 177 7.93 4.00 -9.37
C LYS A 177 8.07 2.50 -9.59
N ASN A 178 9.22 2.02 -10.06
CA ASN A 178 9.46 0.59 -10.28
C ASN A 178 9.50 -0.17 -8.95
N GLU A 179 10.13 0.40 -7.92
CA GLU A 179 10.16 -0.18 -6.58
C GLU A 179 8.75 -0.21 -5.97
N ILE A 180 7.95 0.84 -6.15
CA ILE A 180 6.55 0.85 -5.71
C ILE A 180 5.75 -0.26 -6.40
N CYS A 181 5.89 -0.43 -7.72
CA CYS A 181 5.23 -1.53 -8.45
C CYS A 181 5.66 -2.90 -7.93
N ARG A 182 6.96 -3.11 -7.71
CA ARG A 182 7.50 -4.36 -7.16
C ARG A 182 6.95 -4.64 -5.76
N ARG A 183 6.90 -3.64 -4.90
CA ARG A 183 6.35 -3.77 -3.54
C ARG A 183 4.83 -3.96 -3.54
N THR A 184 4.13 -3.42 -4.50
CA THR A 184 2.69 -3.68 -4.67
C THR A 184 2.44 -5.15 -5.00
N LEU A 185 3.23 -5.75 -5.89
CA LEU A 185 3.14 -7.20 -6.15
C LEU A 185 3.44 -8.03 -4.89
N ALA A 186 4.45 -7.64 -4.12
CA ALA A 186 4.77 -8.29 -2.85
C ALA A 186 3.61 -8.15 -1.82
N LEU A 187 2.98 -6.98 -1.76
CA LEU A 187 1.81 -6.72 -0.92
C LEU A 187 0.65 -7.65 -1.30
N GLU A 188 0.35 -7.78 -2.58
CA GLU A 188 -0.70 -8.69 -3.06
C GLU A 188 -0.41 -10.15 -2.70
N GLN A 189 0.85 -10.57 -2.76
CA GLN A 189 1.27 -11.89 -2.29
C GLN A 189 1.07 -12.07 -0.78
N LEU A 190 1.35 -11.04 0.03
CA LEU A 190 1.08 -11.05 1.46
C LEU A 190 -0.41 -11.18 1.78
N LEU A 191 -1.27 -10.58 0.97
CA LEU A 191 -2.73 -10.68 1.09
C LEU A 191 -3.31 -11.95 0.45
N THR A 192 -2.46 -12.81 -0.13
CA THR A 192 -2.87 -14.03 -0.86
C THR A 192 -3.80 -13.79 -2.05
N THR A 193 -3.87 -12.57 -2.55
CA THR A 193 -4.79 -12.20 -3.65
C THR A 193 -4.21 -12.47 -5.05
N GLY A 194 -2.92 -12.73 -5.16
CA GLY A 194 -2.20 -13.09 -6.39
C GLY A 194 -2.76 -12.49 -7.69
N GLY A 195 -2.36 -11.28 -8.03
CA GLY A 195 -2.77 -10.58 -9.26
C GLY A 195 -1.71 -10.57 -10.35
N GLY A 196 -2.06 -10.04 -11.52
CA GLY A 196 -1.12 -9.68 -12.58
C GLY A 196 -0.43 -8.33 -12.27
N TRP A 197 0.43 -7.90 -13.16
CA TRP A 197 1.21 -6.67 -13.00
C TRP A 197 0.57 -5.43 -13.66
N GLN A 198 -0.49 -5.60 -14.44
CA GLN A 198 -1.09 -4.53 -15.24
C GLN A 198 -1.61 -3.34 -14.40
N ASP A 199 -2.16 -3.61 -13.23
CA ASP A 199 -2.82 -2.59 -12.40
C ASP A 199 -1.81 -1.58 -11.88
N GLN A 200 -0.69 -2.06 -11.34
CA GLN A 200 0.36 -1.24 -10.77
C GLN A 200 1.02 -0.37 -11.84
N TYR A 201 1.34 -0.97 -12.98
CA TYR A 201 1.97 -0.23 -14.08
C TYR A 201 1.00 0.70 -14.81
N GLY A 202 -0.27 0.31 -14.95
CA GLY A 202 -1.29 1.15 -15.58
C GLY A 202 -1.75 2.34 -14.74
N GLY A 203 -1.65 2.26 -13.40
CA GLY A 203 -2.09 3.29 -12.48
C GLY A 203 -0.96 4.14 -11.86
N VAL A 204 0.31 3.72 -11.95
CA VAL A 204 1.47 4.36 -11.28
C VAL A 204 2.43 4.99 -12.27
N LEU A 205 2.64 4.37 -13.43
CA LEU A 205 3.52 4.84 -14.49
C LEU A 205 2.79 5.72 -15.51
#